data_62a72efd8ddb354dceaa5a2a074b47d9
#
_entry.id   62a72efd8ddb354dceaa5a2a074b47d9
#
_cell.length_a   1.000
_cell.length_b   1.000
_cell.length_c   1.000
_cell.angle_alpha   90.00
_cell.angle_beta   90.00
_cell.angle_gamma   90.00
#
_symmetry.space_group_name_H-M   'P 1'
#
loop_
_entity.id
_entity.type
_entity.pdbx_description
1 polymer ?
#
loop_
_entity_poly.entity_id
_entity_poly.type
_entity_poly.pdbx_seq_one_letter_code
_entity_poly.pdbx_strand_id
1 'polypeptide(L)'
;MSHAHGHGHAPELAPQQAKRVRVLLAAIVVPLVLVALVGLVVIYPSTNTKAFLSQGSSLARLEVTSLNVAGCQGVFGGMQSGYGTTGSAGSGSSGADGAGTSSDSGGADGAGAGSGSSGSGGAGADGAGTNAGTSGATSSADSSLLKDAVCAKVIKGKGKGLVVPIHVPTESRKFVSVGDQVNAMYTPAAISAGTPFIFIDFERAQPVGILALVYLVVVVAVAGRKGVLSILGLAAALAVLVGVMIPALLAGTNPVVVVCVCALAMLILALYLAHGVSVRTTTALLGTVAGLVVTVSLAQLSAIYAHLNGASSEDAIALTTSVPGINMSALLVCGMVLAGLGVLNDVTITQASAVWELHGANPTMGTWKLARVAMRIGRDHIASTVYTLAFAYAGSALPLIMVAALIDRSVWATILSGEIAEEVVRTLVSSIGLVLAIPATTLIAAFLSVRTADKAGIADGAGVPTESSGANTVNAGSSHRGA
;
A
#
# COMPACT_ATOMS: atom_id res chain seq x y z
N MET A 1 -49.33 -4.42 22.53
CA MET A 1 -48.52 -3.33 23.09
C MET A 1 -47.42 -2.98 22.08
N SER A 2 -47.66 -1.96 21.31
CA SER A 2 -46.80 -1.49 20.24
C SER A 2 -45.74 -0.54 20.83
N HIS A 3 -44.47 -0.97 20.86
CA HIS A 3 -43.35 -0.09 21.22
C HIS A 3 -42.91 0.67 19.98
N ALA A 4 -43.37 1.91 19.85
CA ALA A 4 -42.82 2.88 18.91
C ALA A 4 -41.39 3.24 19.36
N HIS A 5 -40.38 2.79 18.67
CA HIS A 5 -39.02 3.29 18.80
C HIS A 5 -38.96 4.68 18.14
N GLY A 6 -39.11 5.72 18.94
CA GLY A 6 -38.84 7.08 18.55
C GLY A 6 -37.34 7.24 18.29
N HIS A 7 -36.95 7.35 17.02
CA HIS A 7 -35.65 7.86 16.63
C HIS A 7 -35.55 9.32 17.10
N GLY A 8 -34.86 9.55 18.22
CA GLY A 8 -34.52 10.88 18.68
C GLY A 8 -33.69 11.60 17.65
N HIS A 9 -34.32 12.43 16.83
CA HIS A 9 -33.63 13.41 16.04
C HIS A 9 -32.84 14.31 16.97
N ALA A 10 -31.51 14.38 16.77
CA ALA A 10 -30.69 15.41 17.43
C ALA A 10 -31.36 16.77 17.18
N PRO A 11 -31.46 17.68 18.20
CA PRO A 11 -32.15 18.95 18.08
C PRO A 11 -31.60 19.69 16.86
N GLU A 12 -32.50 20.03 15.93
CA GLU A 12 -32.16 20.82 14.74
C GLU A 12 -31.74 22.24 15.22
N LEU A 13 -30.52 22.62 14.90
CA LEU A 13 -29.98 23.94 15.16
C LEU A 13 -30.87 24.99 14.50
N ALA A 14 -31.20 26.09 15.24
CA ALA A 14 -31.92 27.21 14.66
C ALA A 14 -31.24 27.71 13.36
N PRO A 15 -32.02 28.12 12.33
CA PRO A 15 -31.48 28.37 10.97
C PRO A 15 -30.34 29.38 10.92
N GLN A 16 -30.32 30.37 11.76
CA GLN A 16 -29.23 31.36 11.84
C GLN A 16 -27.95 30.81 12.47
N GLN A 17 -28.07 29.87 13.39
CA GLN A 17 -26.95 29.23 14.06
C GLN A 17 -26.28 28.18 13.16
N ALA A 18 -27.10 27.42 12.45
CA ALA A 18 -26.62 26.52 11.41
C ALA A 18 -25.82 27.28 10.34
N LYS A 19 -26.23 28.50 9.99
CA LYS A 19 -25.51 29.35 9.02
C LYS A 19 -24.14 29.80 9.56
N ARG A 20 -24.05 30.25 10.82
CA ARG A 20 -22.76 30.69 11.41
C ARG A 20 -21.77 29.55 11.59
N VAL A 21 -22.25 28.39 12.03
CA VAL A 21 -21.42 27.21 12.15
C VAL A 21 -20.91 26.75 10.77
N ARG A 22 -21.78 26.75 9.76
CA ARG A 22 -21.37 26.44 8.37
C ARG A 22 -20.35 27.44 7.85
N VAL A 23 -20.48 28.73 8.14
CA VAL A 23 -19.50 29.76 7.75
C VAL A 23 -18.16 29.55 8.45
N LEU A 24 -18.13 29.23 9.74
CA LEU A 24 -16.91 28.97 10.48
C LEU A 24 -16.22 27.71 9.92
N LEU A 25 -16.98 26.65 9.63
CA LEU A 25 -16.46 25.43 9.06
C LEU A 25 -15.96 25.65 7.63
N ALA A 26 -16.72 26.41 6.84
CA ALA A 26 -16.28 26.77 5.49
C ALA A 26 -14.98 27.59 5.52
N ALA A 27 -14.81 28.50 6.46
CA ALA A 27 -13.59 29.28 6.63
C ALA A 27 -12.36 28.43 6.94
N ILE A 28 -12.52 27.22 7.49
CA ILE A 28 -11.43 26.30 7.75
C ILE A 28 -11.27 25.27 6.61
N VAL A 29 -12.38 24.71 6.14
CA VAL A 29 -12.36 23.64 5.11
C VAL A 29 -11.96 24.20 3.75
N VAL A 30 -12.48 25.37 3.36
CA VAL A 30 -12.18 25.96 2.04
C VAL A 30 -10.68 26.18 1.83
N PRO A 31 -9.91 26.77 2.76
CA PRO A 31 -8.46 26.86 2.63
C PRO A 31 -7.77 25.50 2.52
N LEU A 32 -8.19 24.50 3.32
CA LEU A 32 -7.62 23.16 3.26
C LEU A 32 -7.88 22.48 1.89
N VAL A 33 -9.10 22.62 1.38
CA VAL A 33 -9.47 22.12 0.04
C VAL A 33 -8.68 22.85 -1.04
N LEU A 34 -8.55 24.18 -0.92
CA LEU A 34 -7.76 24.97 -1.87
C LEU A 34 -6.28 24.57 -1.85
N VAL A 35 -5.69 24.39 -0.66
CA VAL A 35 -4.30 23.90 -0.53
C VAL A 35 -4.15 22.52 -1.17
N ALA A 36 -5.10 21.61 -0.94
CA ALA A 36 -5.08 20.28 -1.56
C ALA A 36 -5.21 20.39 -3.09
N LEU A 37 -6.16 21.14 -3.62
CA LEU A 37 -6.40 21.27 -5.07
C LEU A 37 -5.24 21.99 -5.78
N VAL A 38 -4.81 23.14 -5.27
CA VAL A 38 -3.66 23.87 -5.83
C VAL A 38 -2.41 23.02 -5.73
N GLY A 39 -2.19 22.37 -4.58
CA GLY A 39 -1.08 21.44 -4.39
C GLY A 39 -1.09 20.31 -5.41
N LEU A 40 -2.24 19.64 -5.64
CA LEU A 40 -2.36 18.59 -6.65
C LEU A 40 -2.04 19.08 -8.06
N VAL A 41 -2.48 20.29 -8.41
CA VAL A 41 -2.17 20.88 -9.73
C VAL A 41 -0.67 21.19 -9.86
N VAL A 42 -0.06 21.75 -8.80
CA VAL A 42 1.36 22.14 -8.80
C VAL A 42 2.28 20.92 -8.85
N ILE A 43 1.95 19.84 -8.12
CA ILE A 43 2.76 18.62 -8.10
C ILE A 43 2.45 17.67 -9.27
N TYR A 44 1.38 17.93 -10.04
CA TYR A 44 1.02 17.06 -11.17
C TYR A 44 2.14 17.09 -12.22
N PRO A 45 2.76 15.93 -12.54
CA PRO A 45 3.90 15.89 -13.42
C PRO A 45 3.50 16.20 -14.86
N SER A 46 4.24 17.10 -15.49
CA SER A 46 4.11 17.40 -16.92
C SER A 46 4.77 16.35 -17.82
N THR A 47 5.54 15.44 -17.25
CA THR A 47 6.32 14.42 -17.96
C THR A 47 5.60 13.08 -18.05
N ASN A 48 5.73 12.44 -19.21
CA ASN A 48 5.14 11.14 -19.49
C ASN A 48 5.99 10.05 -18.80
N THR A 49 5.54 9.52 -17.66
CA THR A 49 6.23 8.49 -16.88
C THR A 49 6.41 7.14 -17.59
N LYS A 50 5.85 6.99 -18.80
CA LYS A 50 6.01 5.78 -19.64
C LYS A 50 7.43 5.54 -20.17
N ALA A 51 8.33 6.51 -20.01
CA ALA A 51 9.71 6.41 -20.50
C ALA A 51 10.64 5.49 -19.69
N PHE A 52 10.19 5.01 -18.52
CA PHE A 52 10.99 4.11 -17.66
C PHE A 52 11.02 2.64 -18.10
N LEU A 53 10.12 2.22 -19.00
CA LEU A 53 10.20 0.90 -19.61
C LEU A 53 11.29 0.91 -20.68
N SER A 54 12.21 -0.06 -20.66
CA SER A 54 13.25 -0.19 -21.68
C SER A 54 12.62 -0.13 -23.07
N GLN A 55 13.21 0.66 -23.96
CA GLN A 55 12.70 0.86 -25.31
C GLN A 55 12.51 -0.49 -26.01
N GLY A 56 11.28 -0.77 -26.42
CA GLY A 56 10.93 -2.02 -27.12
C GLY A 56 10.34 -3.12 -26.27
N SER A 57 10.42 -3.05 -24.94
CA SER A 57 9.74 -4.00 -24.04
C SER A 57 8.24 -3.77 -24.01
N SER A 58 7.45 -4.85 -23.94
CA SER A 58 6.00 -4.79 -23.85
C SER A 58 5.47 -5.99 -23.08
N LEU A 59 4.38 -5.76 -22.35
CA LEU A 59 3.67 -6.84 -21.66
C LEU A 59 2.97 -7.75 -22.68
N ALA A 60 3.10 -9.05 -22.48
CA ALA A 60 2.42 -10.10 -23.22
C ALA A 60 1.70 -11.03 -22.23
N ARG A 61 0.55 -11.56 -22.65
CA ARG A 61 -0.18 -12.59 -21.91
C ARG A 61 -0.06 -13.88 -22.67
N LEU A 62 0.32 -14.95 -21.96
CA LEU A 62 0.54 -16.27 -22.51
C LEU A 62 -0.34 -17.29 -21.77
N GLU A 63 -0.72 -18.35 -22.46
CA GLU A 63 -1.45 -19.51 -21.90
C GLU A 63 -0.51 -20.71 -21.92
N VAL A 64 -0.35 -21.36 -20.79
CA VAL A 64 0.51 -22.54 -20.67
C VAL A 64 -0.11 -23.71 -21.44
N THR A 65 0.62 -24.21 -22.43
CA THR A 65 0.16 -25.32 -23.28
C THR A 65 0.79 -26.66 -22.90
N SER A 66 2.00 -26.63 -22.30
CA SER A 66 2.70 -27.82 -21.83
C SER A 66 3.66 -27.49 -20.71
N LEU A 67 3.78 -28.41 -19.74
CA LEU A 67 4.70 -28.27 -18.59
C LEU A 67 6.15 -28.66 -18.92
N ASN A 68 6.44 -29.11 -20.14
CA ASN A 68 7.77 -29.43 -20.58
C ASN A 68 8.07 -28.79 -21.94
N VAL A 69 9.36 -28.61 -22.21
CA VAL A 69 9.86 -27.92 -23.41
C VAL A 69 9.63 -28.74 -24.71
N ALA A 70 9.43 -30.05 -24.62
CA ALA A 70 9.24 -30.91 -25.78
C ALA A 70 8.00 -30.56 -26.64
N GLY A 71 7.04 -29.81 -26.08
CA GLY A 71 5.82 -29.33 -26.78
C GLY A 71 5.96 -27.93 -27.42
N CYS A 72 7.10 -27.26 -27.31
CA CYS A 72 7.29 -25.94 -27.89
C CYS A 72 7.61 -26.05 -29.40
N GLN A 73 6.58 -25.85 -30.20
CA GLN A 73 6.70 -25.60 -31.64
C GLN A 73 6.67 -24.09 -31.87
N GLY A 74 7.72 -23.39 -31.59
CA GLY A 74 7.68 -21.98 -31.80
C GLY A 74 9.03 -21.43 -32.12
N VAL A 75 9.13 -20.75 -33.21
CA VAL A 75 10.39 -20.27 -33.69
C VAL A 75 10.27 -18.84 -34.11
N PHE A 76 11.05 -17.99 -33.47
CA PHE A 76 11.62 -16.87 -34.20
C PHE A 76 12.61 -17.44 -35.20
N GLY A 77 12.32 -17.23 -36.51
CA GLY A 77 13.12 -17.81 -37.62
C GLY A 77 14.61 -17.55 -37.43
N GLY A 78 15.35 -18.61 -37.25
CA GLY A 78 16.80 -18.64 -37.06
C GLY A 78 17.31 -19.54 -35.93
N MET A 79 16.46 -19.97 -34.99
CA MET A 79 16.87 -20.79 -33.83
C MET A 79 16.58 -22.30 -33.98
N GLN A 80 16.38 -22.76 -35.20
CA GLN A 80 15.94 -24.15 -35.46
C GLN A 80 17.02 -25.20 -35.31
N SER A 81 18.26 -24.89 -34.95
CA SER A 81 19.32 -25.89 -34.86
C SER A 81 19.72 -26.34 -33.45
N GLY A 82 19.01 -25.93 -32.39
CA GLY A 82 19.35 -26.30 -31.00
C GLY A 82 18.44 -27.31 -30.32
N TYR A 83 17.21 -27.52 -30.79
CA TYR A 83 16.27 -28.47 -30.18
C TYR A 83 16.14 -29.75 -31.03
N GLY A 84 17.27 -30.42 -31.22
CA GLY A 84 17.31 -31.73 -31.87
C GLY A 84 16.60 -32.77 -31.02
N THR A 85 15.56 -33.31 -31.56
CA THR A 85 14.87 -34.50 -31.10
C THR A 85 15.86 -35.65 -30.96
N THR A 86 16.27 -36.00 -29.75
CA THR A 86 16.79 -37.33 -29.44
C THR A 86 15.63 -38.22 -29.03
N GLY A 87 15.11 -38.97 -29.97
CA GLY A 87 14.09 -39.95 -29.65
C GLY A 87 13.43 -40.54 -30.87
N SER A 88 14.03 -41.46 -31.54
CA SER A 88 13.35 -42.68 -31.98
C SER A 88 14.33 -43.69 -32.54
N ALA A 89 14.31 -44.84 -31.96
CA ALA A 89 14.97 -46.07 -32.38
C ALA A 89 14.63 -46.44 -33.84
N GLY A 90 15.64 -46.75 -34.62
CA GLY A 90 15.55 -47.39 -35.93
C GLY A 90 16.64 -48.43 -36.03
N SER A 91 16.24 -49.67 -35.90
CA SER A 91 17.01 -50.89 -36.10
C SER A 91 17.70 -50.96 -37.47
N GLY A 92 18.92 -51.49 -37.53
CA GLY A 92 19.52 -51.89 -38.80
C GLY A 92 21.02 -52.30 -38.70
N SER A 93 21.25 -53.49 -38.35
CA SER A 93 22.27 -54.51 -38.68
C SER A 93 23.61 -54.14 -39.33
N SER A 94 24.59 -54.86 -38.84
CA SER A 94 25.72 -55.56 -39.45
C SER A 94 27.02 -54.80 -39.60
N GLY A 95 28.03 -55.41 -38.98
CA GLY A 95 29.25 -55.78 -39.63
C GLY A 95 30.55 -55.38 -38.96
N ALA A 96 31.11 -56.35 -38.24
CA ALA A 96 32.46 -56.87 -38.28
C ALA A 96 33.70 -56.02 -37.90
N ASP A 97 34.34 -56.52 -36.88
CA ASP A 97 35.82 -56.84 -36.79
C ASP A 97 36.83 -55.68 -36.53
N GLY A 98 37.58 -55.86 -35.45
CA GLY A 98 38.93 -55.30 -35.35
C GLY A 98 39.46 -55.17 -33.91
N ALA A 99 40.09 -56.20 -33.47
CA ALA A 99 40.87 -56.43 -32.29
C ALA A 99 42.01 -55.42 -32.02
N GLY A 100 42.47 -55.33 -30.78
CA GLY A 100 43.76 -54.76 -30.41
C GLY A 100 43.78 -54.12 -29.06
N THR A 101 43.91 -54.84 -28.00
CA THR A 101 44.98 -55.09 -27.03
C THR A 101 45.62 -53.92 -26.32
N SER A 102 45.44 -53.97 -25.01
CA SER A 102 46.39 -53.89 -23.88
C SER A 102 47.24 -52.62 -23.71
N SER A 103 47.31 -52.09 -22.58
CA SER A 103 47.99 -52.34 -21.30
C SER A 103 48.20 -50.96 -20.63
N ASP A 104 47.94 -50.77 -19.45
CA ASP A 104 48.52 -51.11 -18.15
C ASP A 104 49.38 -50.00 -17.52
N SER A 105 49.26 -49.85 -16.22
CA SER A 105 50.16 -49.23 -15.23
C SER A 105 50.15 -47.68 -15.16
N GLY A 106 49.99 -47.04 -14.05
CA GLY A 106 50.29 -47.31 -12.65
C GLY A 106 50.87 -46.05 -12.02
N GLY A 107 50.53 -45.77 -10.78
CA GLY A 107 51.42 -45.15 -9.82
C GLY A 107 51.21 -43.63 -9.56
N ALA A 108 50.64 -43.28 -8.46
CA ALA A 108 51.20 -42.94 -7.16
C ALA A 108 51.66 -41.48 -6.94
N ASP A 109 51.02 -40.86 -5.95
CA ASP A 109 51.59 -40.02 -4.88
C ASP A 109 52.27 -38.68 -5.16
N GLY A 110 51.83 -37.65 -4.38
CA GLY A 110 52.67 -36.50 -4.07
C GLY A 110 51.95 -35.28 -3.57
N ALA A 111 51.90 -35.16 -2.25
CA ALA A 111 51.54 -33.99 -1.49
C ALA A 111 52.50 -32.81 -1.70
N GLY A 112 52.02 -31.59 -1.59
CA GLY A 112 52.86 -30.41 -1.49
C GLY A 112 52.15 -29.10 -1.29
N ALA A 113 52.14 -28.61 -0.08
CA ALA A 113 51.74 -27.28 0.35
C ALA A 113 52.70 -26.21 -0.16
N GLY A 114 52.19 -24.98 -0.34
CA GLY A 114 53.08 -23.85 -0.57
C GLY A 114 52.35 -22.53 -0.81
N SER A 115 52.37 -21.72 0.21
CA SER A 115 51.99 -20.32 0.36
C SER A 115 52.76 -19.34 -0.54
N GLY A 116 52.17 -18.15 -0.81
CA GLY A 116 52.94 -16.93 -0.98
C GLY A 116 52.55 -15.99 -2.11
N SER A 117 51.92 -14.91 -1.77
CA SER A 117 52.23 -13.47 -1.85
C SER A 117 52.44 -12.82 -3.22
N SER A 118 51.63 -11.76 -3.38
CA SER A 118 51.93 -10.38 -3.85
C SER A 118 52.81 -10.14 -5.10
N GLY A 119 52.31 -9.29 -5.98
CA GLY A 119 53.13 -8.49 -6.87
C GLY A 119 52.40 -7.79 -7.99
N SER A 120 52.41 -6.50 -7.89
CA SER A 120 51.96 -5.45 -8.82
C SER A 120 52.77 -5.41 -10.13
N GLY A 121 52.13 -4.90 -11.19
CA GLY A 121 52.81 -3.98 -12.09
C GLY A 121 52.90 -4.39 -13.58
N GLY A 122 52.47 -3.49 -14.42
CA GLY A 122 53.19 -3.18 -15.65
C GLY A 122 52.50 -3.43 -16.97
N ALA A 123 52.23 -2.38 -17.67
CA ALA A 123 51.79 -2.23 -19.03
C ALA A 123 52.77 -2.82 -20.09
N GLY A 124 52.25 -3.22 -21.23
CA GLY A 124 53.06 -3.43 -22.42
C GLY A 124 52.21 -3.97 -23.60
N ALA A 125 52.12 -3.17 -24.61
CA ALA A 125 51.43 -3.42 -25.86
C ALA A 125 52.21 -4.34 -26.80
N ASP A 126 51.49 -4.80 -27.83
CA ASP A 126 51.93 -5.30 -29.16
C ASP A 126 51.99 -6.80 -29.40
N GLY A 127 51.32 -7.16 -30.50
CA GLY A 127 51.70 -8.31 -31.31
C GLY A 127 50.57 -9.21 -31.84
N ALA A 128 50.21 -8.95 -33.06
CA ALA A 128 49.30 -9.74 -33.91
C ALA A 128 49.67 -11.22 -34.00
N GLY A 129 48.64 -12.06 -34.05
CA GLY A 129 48.85 -13.48 -34.40
C GLY A 129 47.49 -14.19 -34.60
N THR A 130 47.05 -14.21 -35.85
CA THR A 130 45.97 -15.05 -36.37
C THR A 130 46.16 -16.49 -36.06
N ASN A 131 45.20 -17.16 -35.46
CA ASN A 131 44.86 -18.54 -35.76
C ASN A 131 43.43 -18.89 -35.36
N ALA A 132 42.65 -19.19 -36.41
CA ALA A 132 41.31 -19.74 -36.30
C ALA A 132 41.38 -21.17 -35.71
N GLY A 133 40.83 -21.34 -34.57
CA GLY A 133 40.55 -22.61 -33.93
C GLY A 133 39.11 -22.60 -33.44
N THR A 134 38.20 -23.04 -34.32
CA THR A 134 36.80 -23.30 -33.99
C THR A 134 36.75 -24.50 -33.04
N SER A 135 36.75 -24.25 -31.75
CA SER A 135 36.33 -25.24 -30.76
C SER A 135 35.06 -24.74 -30.10
N GLY A 136 33.95 -25.39 -30.45
CA GLY A 136 32.62 -25.14 -29.88
C GLY A 136 32.63 -25.33 -28.37
N ALA A 137 32.69 -24.25 -27.66
CA ALA A 137 32.24 -24.20 -26.29
C ALA A 137 30.71 -24.07 -26.30
N THR A 138 30.01 -25.19 -26.48
CA THR A 138 28.59 -25.30 -26.13
C THR A 138 28.51 -25.15 -24.61
N SER A 139 28.12 -23.97 -24.22
CA SER A 139 28.01 -23.57 -22.83
C SER A 139 27.01 -24.46 -22.09
N SER A 140 27.48 -25.15 -21.08
CA SER A 140 26.72 -25.95 -20.12
C SER A 140 25.68 -25.11 -19.32
N ALA A 141 25.60 -23.79 -19.55
CA ALA A 141 24.60 -22.90 -19.01
C ALA A 141 23.21 -23.01 -19.68
N ASP A 142 23.17 -23.49 -20.96
CA ASP A 142 21.91 -23.58 -21.72
C ASP A 142 21.01 -24.74 -21.29
N SER A 143 21.55 -25.82 -20.79
CA SER A 143 20.75 -27.00 -20.42
C SER A 143 20.03 -26.88 -19.08
N SER A 144 20.51 -26.03 -18.17
CA SER A 144 19.86 -25.78 -16.87
C SER A 144 18.67 -24.86 -17.00
N LEU A 145 18.71 -23.84 -17.85
CA LEU A 145 17.62 -22.90 -18.12
C LEU A 145 16.43 -23.58 -18.80
N LEU A 146 16.68 -24.63 -19.58
CA LEU A 146 15.64 -25.38 -20.27
C LEU A 146 14.94 -26.40 -19.38
N LYS A 147 15.55 -26.83 -18.30
CA LYS A 147 14.98 -27.83 -17.39
C LYS A 147 13.74 -27.35 -16.67
N ASP A 148 13.62 -26.04 -16.44
CA ASP A 148 12.52 -25.40 -15.75
C ASP A 148 11.60 -24.57 -16.67
N ALA A 149 11.79 -24.64 -17.98
CA ALA A 149 10.94 -23.96 -18.94
C ALA A 149 9.66 -24.73 -19.21
N VAL A 150 8.55 -23.99 -19.39
CA VAL A 150 7.24 -24.46 -19.83
C VAL A 150 6.91 -23.86 -21.18
N CYS A 151 6.08 -24.56 -21.97
CA CYS A 151 5.61 -24.03 -23.23
C CYS A 151 4.33 -23.21 -23.03
N ALA A 152 4.31 -22.01 -23.58
CA ALA A 152 3.14 -21.16 -23.51
C ALA A 152 2.84 -20.49 -24.86
N LYS A 153 1.56 -20.37 -25.18
CA LYS A 153 1.05 -19.71 -26.38
C LYS A 153 0.77 -18.23 -26.06
N VAL A 154 1.28 -17.34 -26.88
CA VAL A 154 1.01 -15.91 -26.74
C VAL A 154 -0.42 -15.59 -27.16
N ILE A 155 -1.25 -15.19 -26.18
CA ILE A 155 -2.65 -14.81 -26.40
C ILE A 155 -2.76 -13.33 -26.76
N LYS A 156 -1.99 -12.48 -26.07
CA LYS A 156 -2.01 -11.02 -26.23
C LYS A 156 -0.62 -10.44 -26.18
N GLY A 157 -0.34 -9.47 -27.06
CA GLY A 157 0.95 -8.80 -27.15
C GLY A 157 1.71 -9.10 -28.44
N LYS A 158 2.99 -8.74 -28.47
CA LYS A 158 3.88 -9.05 -29.62
C LYS A 158 4.05 -10.57 -29.74
N GLY A 159 3.98 -11.08 -30.97
CA GLY A 159 4.09 -12.53 -31.22
C GLY A 159 2.81 -13.32 -30.95
N LYS A 160 1.61 -12.70 -30.98
CA LYS A 160 0.33 -13.38 -30.79
C LYS A 160 0.19 -14.62 -31.67
N GLY A 161 -0.13 -15.76 -31.06
CA GLY A 161 -0.29 -17.06 -31.70
C GLY A 161 0.95 -17.94 -31.68
N LEU A 162 2.12 -17.41 -31.36
CA LEU A 162 3.34 -18.19 -31.21
C LEU A 162 3.33 -19.01 -29.91
N VAL A 163 3.87 -20.23 -29.98
CA VAL A 163 4.13 -21.09 -28.82
C VAL A 163 5.63 -20.97 -28.52
N VAL A 164 5.96 -20.53 -27.33
CA VAL A 164 7.33 -20.19 -26.94
C VAL A 164 7.67 -20.81 -25.58
N PRO A 165 8.94 -21.19 -25.36
CA PRO A 165 9.38 -21.57 -24.03
C PRO A 165 9.48 -20.33 -23.14
N ILE A 166 9.01 -20.44 -21.90
CA ILE A 166 9.19 -19.44 -20.86
C ILE A 166 9.81 -20.10 -19.64
N HIS A 167 10.81 -19.44 -19.07
CA HIS A 167 11.40 -19.88 -17.81
C HIS A 167 10.49 -19.41 -16.66
N VAL A 168 10.00 -20.36 -15.87
CA VAL A 168 9.20 -20.09 -14.67
C VAL A 168 10.04 -20.41 -13.45
N PRO A 169 10.21 -19.48 -12.50
CA PRO A 169 10.95 -19.72 -11.26
C PRO A 169 10.47 -20.97 -10.53
N THR A 170 11.41 -21.71 -9.92
CA THR A 170 11.15 -23.00 -9.28
C THR A 170 10.02 -22.95 -8.24
N GLU A 171 9.94 -21.84 -7.50
CA GLU A 171 8.89 -21.58 -6.51
C GLU A 171 7.50 -21.48 -7.16
N SER A 172 7.42 -20.81 -8.30
CA SER A 172 6.18 -20.60 -9.05
C SER A 172 5.76 -21.81 -9.85
N ARG A 173 6.72 -22.67 -10.26
CA ARG A 173 6.48 -23.83 -11.12
C ARG A 173 5.50 -24.85 -10.51
N LYS A 174 5.50 -24.99 -9.19
CA LYS A 174 4.60 -25.90 -8.47
C LYS A 174 3.12 -25.56 -8.64
N PHE A 175 2.84 -24.31 -8.99
CA PHE A 175 1.49 -23.78 -9.17
C PHE A 175 1.06 -23.68 -10.63
N VAL A 176 1.97 -23.99 -11.59
CA VAL A 176 1.66 -23.91 -13.02
C VAL A 176 0.92 -25.16 -13.46
N SER A 177 -0.22 -24.96 -14.12
CA SER A 177 -1.03 -25.97 -14.74
C SER A 177 -1.25 -25.66 -16.23
N VAL A 178 -1.51 -26.69 -17.05
CA VAL A 178 -1.86 -26.49 -18.44
C VAL A 178 -3.20 -25.73 -18.52
N GLY A 179 -3.24 -24.67 -19.29
CA GLY A 179 -4.39 -23.77 -19.39
C GLY A 179 -4.27 -22.50 -18.55
N ASP A 180 -3.29 -22.42 -17.63
CA ASP A 180 -3.07 -21.22 -16.84
C ASP A 180 -2.60 -20.06 -17.72
N GLN A 181 -3.07 -18.87 -17.39
CA GLN A 181 -2.63 -17.63 -18.02
C GLN A 181 -1.53 -16.99 -17.19
N VAL A 182 -0.46 -16.60 -17.88
CA VAL A 182 0.70 -15.95 -17.26
C VAL A 182 1.02 -14.65 -18.00
N ASN A 183 1.51 -13.68 -17.25
CA ASN A 183 2.02 -12.43 -17.77
C ASN A 183 3.52 -12.54 -17.96
N ALA A 184 4.00 -12.17 -19.13
CA ALA A 184 5.42 -12.13 -19.45
C ALA A 184 5.78 -10.78 -20.08
N MET A 185 7.03 -10.38 -19.90
CA MET A 185 7.60 -9.22 -20.57
C MET A 185 8.30 -9.67 -21.84
N TYR A 186 7.84 -9.15 -22.96
CA TYR A 186 8.57 -9.26 -24.23
C TYR A 186 9.75 -8.30 -24.21
N THR A 187 10.96 -8.83 -24.31
CA THR A 187 12.21 -8.06 -24.34
C THR A 187 13.04 -8.51 -25.54
N PRO A 188 13.18 -7.70 -26.60
CA PRO A 188 13.93 -8.08 -27.78
C PRO A 188 15.38 -8.48 -27.49
N ALA A 189 16.01 -7.83 -26.50
CA ALA A 189 17.39 -8.13 -26.08
C ALA A 189 17.56 -9.53 -25.49
N ALA A 190 16.50 -10.17 -25.00
CA ALA A 190 16.55 -11.50 -24.42
C ALA A 190 16.49 -12.64 -25.49
N ILE A 191 16.37 -12.32 -26.77
CA ILE A 191 16.37 -13.31 -27.86
C ILE A 191 17.67 -14.12 -27.85
N SER A 192 18.80 -13.49 -27.52
CA SER A 192 20.10 -14.16 -27.39
C SER A 192 20.17 -15.19 -26.24
N ALA A 193 19.25 -15.09 -25.26
CA ALA A 193 19.11 -16.01 -24.13
C ALA A 193 18.08 -17.13 -24.40
N GLY A 194 17.63 -17.32 -25.64
CA GLY A 194 16.76 -18.43 -26.06
C GLY A 194 15.26 -18.09 -26.12
N THR A 195 14.79 -17.07 -25.43
CA THR A 195 13.40 -16.63 -25.48
C THR A 195 13.29 -15.13 -25.24
N PRO A 196 12.49 -14.40 -26.03
CA PRO A 196 12.25 -12.97 -25.80
C PRO A 196 11.22 -12.72 -24.71
N PHE A 197 10.66 -13.76 -24.08
CA PHE A 197 9.62 -13.66 -23.06
C PHE A 197 10.17 -14.03 -21.68
N ILE A 198 10.13 -13.09 -20.77
CA ILE A 198 10.53 -13.27 -19.37
C ILE A 198 9.24 -13.38 -18.53
N PHE A 199 9.09 -14.47 -17.79
CA PHE A 199 7.98 -14.66 -16.87
C PHE A 199 7.96 -13.51 -15.83
N ILE A 200 6.80 -12.91 -15.61
CA ILE A 200 6.60 -11.91 -14.57
C ILE A 200 5.77 -12.53 -13.46
N ASP A 201 4.55 -12.98 -13.78
CA ASP A 201 3.60 -13.49 -12.78
C ASP A 201 2.42 -14.21 -13.46
N PHE A 202 1.58 -14.86 -12.63
CA PHE A 202 0.31 -15.42 -13.07
C PHE A 202 -0.71 -14.32 -13.35
N GLU A 203 -1.65 -14.58 -14.25
CA GLU A 203 -2.80 -13.70 -14.46
C GLU A 203 -3.83 -13.92 -13.34
N ARG A 204 -3.88 -13.00 -12.40
CA ARG A 204 -4.77 -13.07 -11.23
C ARG A 204 -5.99 -12.17 -11.33
N ALA A 205 -6.23 -11.51 -12.48
CA ALA A 205 -7.33 -10.56 -12.61
C ALA A 205 -8.69 -11.19 -12.31
N GLN A 206 -8.93 -12.43 -12.75
CA GLN A 206 -10.20 -13.12 -12.53
C GLN A 206 -10.43 -13.47 -11.04
N PRO A 207 -9.56 -14.21 -10.34
CA PRO A 207 -9.78 -14.57 -8.94
C PRO A 207 -9.79 -13.34 -8.01
N VAL A 208 -8.91 -12.37 -8.24
CA VAL A 208 -8.89 -11.12 -7.46
C VAL A 208 -10.14 -10.27 -7.75
N GLY A 209 -10.60 -10.23 -9.01
CA GLY A 209 -11.83 -9.53 -9.40
C GLY A 209 -13.07 -10.13 -8.75
N ILE A 210 -13.15 -11.46 -8.66
CA ILE A 210 -14.27 -12.15 -7.97
C ILE A 210 -14.24 -11.79 -6.47
N LEU A 211 -13.07 -11.85 -5.82
CA LEU A 211 -12.94 -11.50 -4.41
C LEU A 211 -13.29 -10.03 -4.15
N ALA A 212 -12.86 -9.12 -5.02
CA ALA A 212 -13.21 -7.72 -4.95
C ALA A 212 -14.73 -7.50 -5.11
N LEU A 213 -15.37 -8.24 -6.02
CA LEU A 213 -16.82 -8.20 -6.19
C LEU A 213 -17.55 -8.69 -4.93
N VAL A 214 -17.11 -9.80 -4.35
CA VAL A 214 -17.67 -10.34 -3.10
C VAL A 214 -17.53 -9.31 -1.98
N TYR A 215 -16.35 -8.71 -1.83
CA TYR A 215 -16.13 -7.63 -0.86
C TYR A 215 -17.11 -6.47 -1.06
N LEU A 216 -17.25 -5.99 -2.30
CA LEU A 216 -18.17 -4.89 -2.65
C LEU A 216 -19.61 -5.24 -2.30
N VAL A 217 -20.08 -6.45 -2.66
CA VAL A 217 -21.44 -6.92 -2.35
C VAL A 217 -21.67 -6.97 -0.83
N VAL A 218 -20.72 -7.53 -0.06
CA VAL A 218 -20.83 -7.62 1.40
C VAL A 218 -20.90 -6.24 2.03
N VAL A 219 -20.01 -5.32 1.63
CA VAL A 219 -20.00 -3.95 2.18
C VAL A 219 -21.30 -3.22 1.86
N VAL A 220 -21.82 -3.34 0.63
CA VAL A 220 -23.08 -2.69 0.24
C VAL A 220 -24.27 -3.33 0.96
N ALA A 221 -24.29 -4.65 1.10
CA ALA A 221 -25.36 -5.36 1.79
C ALA A 221 -25.45 -5.00 3.28
N VAL A 222 -24.31 -4.85 3.96
CA VAL A 222 -24.25 -4.55 5.40
C VAL A 222 -24.38 -3.05 5.68
N ALA A 223 -23.63 -2.21 4.97
CA ALA A 223 -23.56 -0.77 5.25
C ALA A 223 -24.51 0.07 4.34
N GLY A 224 -25.19 -0.52 3.39
CA GLY A 224 -26.15 0.15 2.52
C GLY A 224 -25.54 1.32 1.74
N ARG A 225 -26.25 2.44 1.70
CA ARG A 225 -25.80 3.66 1.00
C ARG A 225 -24.46 4.22 1.54
N LYS A 226 -24.19 4.07 2.84
CA LYS A 226 -22.91 4.48 3.43
C LYS A 226 -21.77 3.62 2.93
N GLY A 227 -22.01 2.32 2.73
CA GLY A 227 -21.03 1.40 2.14
C GLY A 227 -20.64 1.80 0.71
N VAL A 228 -21.62 2.13 -0.14
CA VAL A 228 -21.36 2.62 -1.50
C VAL A 228 -20.51 3.88 -1.49
N LEU A 229 -20.85 4.86 -0.65
CA LEU A 229 -20.11 6.12 -0.55
C LEU A 229 -18.70 5.91 0.01
N SER A 230 -18.51 4.97 0.94
CA SER A 230 -17.20 4.59 1.46
C SER A 230 -16.31 3.97 0.38
N ILE A 231 -16.88 3.08 -0.46
CA ILE A 231 -16.14 2.49 -1.60
C ILE A 231 -15.75 3.57 -2.62
N LEU A 232 -16.66 4.52 -2.91
CA LEU A 232 -16.32 5.65 -3.79
C LEU A 232 -15.23 6.54 -3.18
N GLY A 233 -15.26 6.78 -1.87
CA GLY A 233 -14.20 7.50 -1.15
C GLY A 233 -12.84 6.80 -1.25
N LEU A 234 -12.82 5.47 -1.06
CA LEU A 234 -11.63 4.65 -1.22
C LEU A 234 -11.10 4.68 -2.66
N ALA A 235 -11.99 4.51 -3.64
CA ALA A 235 -11.61 4.57 -5.05
C ALA A 235 -11.02 5.94 -5.43
N ALA A 236 -11.61 7.04 -4.93
CA ALA A 236 -11.08 8.39 -5.14
C ALA A 236 -9.71 8.58 -4.48
N ALA A 237 -9.51 8.08 -3.26
CA ALA A 237 -8.21 8.12 -2.58
C ALA A 237 -7.15 7.32 -3.35
N LEU A 238 -7.48 6.10 -3.81
CA LEU A 238 -6.57 5.30 -4.64
C LEU A 238 -6.27 5.97 -6.00
N ALA A 239 -7.24 6.69 -6.57
CA ALA A 239 -7.01 7.46 -7.80
C ALA A 239 -6.02 8.60 -7.57
N VAL A 240 -6.03 9.28 -6.42
CA VAL A 240 -5.00 10.28 -6.07
C VAL A 240 -3.63 9.60 -5.88
N LEU A 241 -3.58 8.45 -5.22
CA LEU A 241 -2.35 7.69 -5.02
C LEU A 241 -1.70 7.31 -6.36
N VAL A 242 -2.46 6.64 -7.24
CA VAL A 242 -1.94 6.10 -8.50
C VAL A 242 -1.79 7.18 -9.58
N GLY A 243 -2.75 8.13 -9.63
CA GLY A 243 -2.81 9.14 -10.69
C GLY A 243 -1.97 10.39 -10.44
N VAL A 244 -1.64 10.69 -9.19
CA VAL A 244 -0.90 11.90 -8.83
C VAL A 244 0.34 11.60 -8.01
N MET A 245 0.21 10.88 -6.90
CA MET A 245 1.32 10.70 -5.95
C MET A 245 2.47 9.91 -6.57
N ILE A 246 2.21 8.73 -7.13
CA ILE A 246 3.25 7.90 -7.75
C ILE A 246 3.93 8.62 -8.92
N PRO A 247 3.20 9.20 -9.89
CA PRO A 247 3.83 9.96 -10.96
C PRO A 247 4.67 11.16 -10.49
N ALA A 248 4.20 11.89 -9.46
CA ALA A 248 4.93 13.02 -8.91
C ALA A 248 6.24 12.59 -8.22
N LEU A 249 6.23 11.46 -7.50
CA LEU A 249 7.44 10.89 -6.89
C LEU A 249 8.43 10.42 -7.95
N LEU A 250 7.96 9.76 -9.00
CA LEU A 250 8.81 9.32 -10.13
C LEU A 250 9.37 10.50 -10.92
N ALA A 251 8.68 11.63 -10.97
CA ALA A 251 9.17 12.87 -11.59
C ALA A 251 10.22 13.61 -10.74
N GLY A 252 10.57 13.10 -9.56
CA GLY A 252 11.58 13.69 -8.67
C GLY A 252 11.08 14.88 -7.85
N THR A 253 9.77 15.10 -7.76
CA THR A 253 9.20 16.13 -6.89
C THR A 253 9.51 15.78 -5.42
N ASN A 254 9.69 16.82 -4.58
CA ASN A 254 10.01 16.60 -3.15
C ASN A 254 8.99 15.66 -2.49
N PRO A 255 9.40 14.46 -2.02
CA PRO A 255 8.48 13.42 -1.56
C PRO A 255 7.63 13.86 -0.37
N VAL A 256 8.18 14.68 0.55
CA VAL A 256 7.46 15.15 1.74
C VAL A 256 6.32 16.08 1.37
N VAL A 257 6.55 16.98 0.41
CA VAL A 257 5.50 17.87 -0.11
C VAL A 257 4.42 17.04 -0.81
N VAL A 258 4.82 16.07 -1.63
CA VAL A 258 3.91 15.18 -2.34
C VAL A 258 3.03 14.42 -1.35
N VAL A 259 3.60 13.79 -0.31
CA VAL A 259 2.80 13.02 0.66
C VAL A 259 1.87 13.91 1.46
N CYS A 260 2.29 15.10 1.89
CA CYS A 260 1.43 16.01 2.64
C CYS A 260 0.21 16.46 1.82
N VAL A 261 0.42 16.86 0.57
CA VAL A 261 -0.65 17.32 -0.33
C VAL A 261 -1.58 16.17 -0.69
N CYS A 262 -1.03 15.02 -1.11
CA CYS A 262 -1.82 13.85 -1.50
C CYS A 262 -2.58 13.26 -0.29
N ALA A 263 -1.94 13.14 0.89
CA ALA A 263 -2.61 12.67 2.11
C ALA A 263 -3.78 13.58 2.50
N LEU A 264 -3.59 14.90 2.46
CA LEU A 264 -4.67 15.85 2.72
C LEU A 264 -5.82 15.70 1.71
N ALA A 265 -5.51 15.57 0.43
CA ALA A 265 -6.51 15.35 -0.61
C ALA A 265 -7.27 14.02 -0.42
N MET A 266 -6.55 12.93 -0.15
CA MET A 266 -7.13 11.61 0.12
C MET A 266 -8.05 11.63 1.34
N LEU A 267 -7.63 12.32 2.44
CA LEU A 267 -8.43 12.49 3.64
C LEU A 267 -9.73 13.26 3.37
N ILE A 268 -9.64 14.38 2.68
CA ILE A 268 -10.81 15.19 2.32
C ILE A 268 -11.79 14.37 1.49
N LEU A 269 -11.30 13.69 0.45
CA LEU A 269 -12.15 12.87 -0.42
C LEU A 269 -12.77 11.70 0.34
N ALA A 270 -11.96 10.90 1.05
CA ALA A 270 -12.46 9.74 1.78
C ALA A 270 -13.48 10.14 2.85
N LEU A 271 -13.18 11.16 3.65
CA LEU A 271 -13.99 11.58 4.79
C LEU A 271 -15.34 12.19 4.34
N TYR A 272 -15.30 13.11 3.39
CA TYR A 272 -16.54 13.79 2.97
C TYR A 272 -17.40 12.94 2.04
N LEU A 273 -16.83 12.06 1.23
CA LEU A 273 -17.62 11.12 0.43
C LEU A 273 -18.32 10.08 1.32
N ALA A 274 -17.59 9.51 2.31
CA ALA A 274 -18.17 8.48 3.17
C ALA A 274 -19.17 9.02 4.21
N HIS A 275 -18.89 10.18 4.82
CA HIS A 275 -19.63 10.69 5.97
C HIS A 275 -20.41 11.98 5.70
N GLY A 276 -20.28 12.55 4.50
CA GLY A 276 -20.92 13.81 4.11
C GLY A 276 -20.28 15.03 4.78
N VAL A 277 -20.72 16.21 4.36
CA VAL A 277 -20.23 17.49 4.91
C VAL A 277 -21.04 17.87 6.16
N SER A 278 -20.43 17.72 7.32
CA SER A 278 -21.04 18.04 8.62
C SER A 278 -20.01 18.62 9.58
N VAL A 279 -20.50 19.26 10.67
CA VAL A 279 -19.63 19.75 11.76
C VAL A 279 -18.80 18.60 12.33
N ARG A 280 -19.43 17.45 12.53
CA ARG A 280 -18.81 16.23 13.05
C ARG A 280 -17.67 15.75 12.14
N THR A 281 -17.93 15.63 10.83
CA THR A 281 -16.94 15.22 9.84
C THR A 281 -15.78 16.21 9.74
N THR A 282 -16.08 17.51 9.78
CA THR A 282 -15.03 18.55 9.75
C THR A 282 -14.19 18.54 11.01
N THR A 283 -14.80 18.28 12.17
CA THR A 283 -14.06 18.13 13.43
C THR A 283 -13.10 16.94 13.36
N ALA A 284 -13.56 15.82 12.79
CA ALA A 284 -12.72 14.66 12.54
C ALA A 284 -11.55 15.01 11.61
N LEU A 285 -11.83 15.71 10.49
CA LEU A 285 -10.77 16.16 9.56
C LEU A 285 -9.69 16.98 10.27
N LEU A 286 -10.09 17.93 11.14
CA LEU A 286 -9.11 18.73 11.89
C LEU A 286 -8.27 17.89 12.85
N GLY A 287 -8.90 16.92 13.52
CA GLY A 287 -8.20 15.96 14.37
C GLY A 287 -7.23 15.08 13.58
N THR A 288 -7.65 14.62 12.38
CA THR A 288 -6.80 13.84 11.50
C THR A 288 -5.62 14.65 10.96
N VAL A 289 -5.85 15.92 10.58
CA VAL A 289 -4.77 16.82 10.14
C VAL A 289 -3.76 17.05 11.27
N ALA A 290 -4.23 17.25 12.51
CA ALA A 290 -3.33 17.38 13.64
C ALA A 290 -2.49 16.12 13.86
N GLY A 291 -3.10 14.93 13.79
CA GLY A 291 -2.40 13.64 13.84
C GLY A 291 -1.43 13.45 12.67
N LEU A 292 -1.81 13.86 11.46
CA LEU A 292 -0.97 13.81 10.27
C LEU A 292 0.29 14.67 10.43
N VAL A 293 0.16 15.90 10.94
CA VAL A 293 1.32 16.78 11.22
C VAL A 293 2.28 16.12 12.20
N VAL A 294 1.77 15.51 13.27
CA VAL A 294 2.60 14.77 14.24
C VAL A 294 3.29 13.59 13.56
N THR A 295 2.55 12.80 12.77
CA THR A 295 3.09 11.63 12.06
C THR A 295 4.20 12.02 11.09
N VAL A 296 3.99 13.05 10.26
CA VAL A 296 5.00 13.54 9.31
C VAL A 296 6.24 14.03 10.03
N SER A 297 6.07 14.83 11.10
CA SER A 297 7.19 15.37 11.89
C SER A 297 7.99 14.23 12.53
N LEU A 298 7.30 13.26 13.11
CA LEU A 298 7.94 12.14 13.78
C LEU A 298 8.63 11.19 12.79
N ALA A 299 8.00 10.94 11.62
CA ALA A 299 8.60 10.15 10.54
C ALA A 299 9.92 10.79 10.04
N GLN A 300 9.92 12.10 9.82
CA GLN A 300 11.11 12.85 9.43
C GLN A 300 12.23 12.77 10.48
N LEU A 301 11.89 13.03 11.73
CA LEU A 301 12.84 12.96 12.83
C LEU A 301 13.39 11.54 12.96
N SER A 302 12.56 10.53 12.91
CA SER A 302 12.98 9.12 13.01
C SER A 302 13.89 8.72 11.86
N ALA A 303 13.58 9.12 10.62
CA ALA A 303 14.43 8.83 9.47
C ALA A 303 15.83 9.43 9.62
N ILE A 304 15.93 10.67 10.15
CA ILE A 304 17.21 11.36 10.37
C ILE A 304 17.99 10.72 11.53
N TYR A 305 17.37 10.58 12.72
CA TYR A 305 18.07 10.14 13.92
C TYR A 305 18.40 8.63 13.93
N ALA A 306 17.55 7.81 13.33
CA ALA A 306 17.81 6.37 13.21
C ALA A 306 18.58 6.02 11.92
N HIS A 307 19.03 7.03 11.14
CA HIS A 307 19.78 6.85 9.89
C HIS A 307 19.10 5.88 8.92
N LEU A 308 17.75 5.98 8.77
CA LEU A 308 17.00 5.12 7.90
C LEU A 308 17.16 5.59 6.45
N ASN A 309 17.74 4.73 5.62
CA ASN A 309 18.03 5.05 4.24
C ASN A 309 16.88 4.69 3.25
N GLY A 310 15.93 3.84 3.68
CA GLY A 310 14.81 3.40 2.84
C GLY A 310 15.21 2.47 1.70
N ALA A 311 16.45 2.00 1.67
CA ALA A 311 16.99 1.13 0.61
C ALA A 311 17.35 -0.27 1.13
N SER A 312 16.67 -0.72 2.18
CA SER A 312 16.99 -1.97 2.86
C SER A 312 16.37 -3.21 2.21
N SER A 313 15.33 -3.06 1.38
CA SER A 313 14.65 -4.17 0.69
C SER A 313 15.12 -4.34 -0.75
N GLU A 314 14.93 -5.53 -1.32
CA GLU A 314 15.27 -5.82 -2.72
C GLU A 314 14.50 -4.90 -3.70
N ASP A 315 13.21 -4.65 -3.44
CA ASP A 315 12.39 -3.75 -4.26
C ASP A 315 12.91 -2.30 -4.20
N ALA A 316 13.38 -1.86 -3.03
CA ALA A 316 13.95 -0.55 -2.85
C ALA A 316 15.28 -0.41 -3.63
N ILE A 317 16.12 -1.43 -3.62
CA ILE A 317 17.36 -1.47 -4.42
C ILE A 317 17.03 -1.47 -5.91
N ALA A 318 16.06 -2.26 -6.36
CA ALA A 318 15.60 -2.28 -7.75
C ALA A 318 15.07 -0.91 -8.19
N LEU A 319 14.38 -0.18 -7.30
CA LEU A 319 13.89 1.16 -7.58
C LEU A 319 15.03 2.17 -7.74
N THR A 320 16.07 2.11 -6.90
CA THR A 320 17.24 3.01 -7.02
C THR A 320 18.00 2.80 -8.31
N THR A 321 18.09 1.57 -8.80
CA THR A 321 18.71 1.25 -10.10
C THR A 321 17.85 1.70 -11.27
N SER A 322 16.54 1.59 -11.15
CA SER A 322 15.60 1.96 -12.23
C SER A 322 15.37 3.46 -12.34
N VAL A 323 15.44 4.20 -11.23
CA VAL A 323 15.20 5.65 -11.14
C VAL A 323 16.38 6.31 -10.41
N PRO A 324 17.47 6.62 -11.13
CA PRO A 324 18.64 7.27 -10.54
C PRO A 324 18.27 8.61 -9.90
N GLY A 325 18.74 8.84 -8.67
CA GLY A 325 18.53 10.10 -7.95
C GLY A 325 17.25 10.17 -7.11
N ILE A 326 16.46 9.10 -7.03
CA ILE A 326 15.31 9.03 -6.14
C ILE A 326 15.77 9.08 -4.67
N ASN A 327 15.11 9.90 -3.85
CA ASN A 327 15.41 9.99 -2.42
C ASN A 327 14.65 8.90 -1.65
N MET A 328 15.31 7.77 -1.40
CA MET A 328 14.71 6.60 -0.74
C MET A 328 14.33 6.86 0.71
N SER A 329 15.14 7.61 1.47
CA SER A 329 14.78 7.97 2.85
C SER A 329 13.51 8.83 2.93
N ALA A 330 13.36 9.79 2.02
CA ALA A 330 12.13 10.57 1.94
C ALA A 330 10.93 9.75 1.43
N LEU A 331 11.17 8.76 0.56
CA LEU A 331 10.13 7.80 0.13
C LEU A 331 9.68 6.90 1.29
N LEU A 332 10.61 6.47 2.14
CA LEU A 332 10.30 5.74 3.38
C LEU A 332 9.39 6.57 4.30
N VAL A 333 9.68 7.87 4.47
CA VAL A 333 8.80 8.79 5.21
C VAL A 333 7.40 8.84 4.59
N CYS A 334 7.29 8.91 3.26
CA CYS A 334 5.99 8.83 2.58
C CYS A 334 5.23 7.55 2.91
N GLY A 335 5.93 6.41 2.91
CA GLY A 335 5.37 5.11 3.29
C GLY A 335 4.86 5.08 4.73
N MET A 336 5.62 5.63 5.69
CA MET A 336 5.21 5.74 7.10
C MET A 336 3.93 6.57 7.26
N VAL A 337 3.83 7.69 6.56
CA VAL A 337 2.66 8.58 6.60
C VAL A 337 1.42 7.90 6.03
N LEU A 338 1.55 7.28 4.85
CA LEU A 338 0.44 6.57 4.21
C LEU A 338 -0.07 5.39 5.04
N ALA A 339 0.86 4.64 5.65
CA ALA A 339 0.54 3.48 6.46
C ALA A 339 -0.37 3.84 7.66
N GLY A 340 -0.15 5.00 8.29
CA GLY A 340 -0.96 5.50 9.39
C GLY A 340 -2.28 6.15 8.96
N LEU A 341 -2.41 6.60 7.71
CA LEU A 341 -3.48 7.50 7.27
C LEU A 341 -4.89 6.90 7.42
N GLY A 342 -5.06 5.63 7.04
CA GLY A 342 -6.37 4.96 7.08
C GLY A 342 -6.89 4.79 8.50
N VAL A 343 -6.02 4.33 9.39
CA VAL A 343 -6.36 4.11 10.80
C VAL A 343 -6.57 5.43 11.54
N LEU A 344 -5.77 6.45 11.22
CA LEU A 344 -5.90 7.80 11.76
C LEU A 344 -7.27 8.39 11.43
N ASN A 345 -7.73 8.23 10.19
CA ASN A 345 -9.04 8.68 9.74
C ASN A 345 -10.20 7.98 10.47
N ASP A 346 -10.13 6.66 10.63
CA ASP A 346 -11.17 5.86 11.29
C ASP A 346 -11.32 6.24 12.77
N VAL A 347 -10.21 6.36 13.47
CA VAL A 347 -10.20 6.69 14.90
C VAL A 347 -10.69 8.12 15.16
N THR A 348 -10.32 9.07 14.32
CA THR A 348 -10.73 10.48 14.52
C THR A 348 -12.21 10.69 14.24
N ILE A 349 -12.79 10.03 13.22
CA ILE A 349 -14.24 10.14 12.95
C ILE A 349 -15.07 9.46 14.04
N THR A 350 -14.62 8.32 14.54
CA THR A 350 -15.27 7.59 15.63
C THR A 350 -15.21 8.40 16.92
N GLN A 351 -14.04 8.95 17.25
CA GLN A 351 -13.87 9.78 18.45
C GLN A 351 -14.67 11.09 18.38
N ALA A 352 -14.67 11.78 17.24
CA ALA A 352 -15.52 12.96 17.04
C ALA A 352 -17.00 12.60 17.22
N SER A 353 -17.45 11.49 16.66
CA SER A 353 -18.82 11.01 16.80
C SER A 353 -19.17 10.73 18.26
N ALA A 354 -18.31 10.04 19.00
CA ALA A 354 -18.52 9.76 20.42
C ALA A 354 -18.68 11.03 21.26
N VAL A 355 -17.88 12.07 21.02
CA VAL A 355 -17.99 13.36 21.72
C VAL A 355 -19.33 14.03 21.43
N TRP A 356 -19.76 14.06 20.17
CA TRP A 356 -21.03 14.64 19.78
C TRP A 356 -22.23 13.90 20.36
N GLU A 357 -22.22 12.56 20.41
CA GLU A 357 -23.27 11.76 21.04
C GLU A 357 -23.33 11.98 22.55
N LEU A 358 -22.17 12.03 23.24
CA LEU A 358 -22.10 12.33 24.67
C LEU A 358 -22.64 13.73 24.99
N HIS A 359 -22.32 14.71 24.17
CA HIS A 359 -22.85 16.08 24.35
C HIS A 359 -24.36 16.14 24.09
N GLY A 360 -24.85 15.41 23.06
CA GLY A 360 -26.30 15.31 22.80
C GLY A 360 -27.07 14.66 23.94
N ALA A 361 -26.50 13.67 24.62
CA ALA A 361 -27.07 12.99 25.77
C ALA A 361 -27.09 13.89 27.06
N ASN A 362 -26.13 14.81 27.18
CA ASN A 362 -26.04 15.74 28.30
C ASN A 362 -25.50 17.12 27.84
N PRO A 363 -26.38 18.00 27.35
CA PRO A 363 -25.98 19.31 26.82
C PRO A 363 -25.40 20.28 27.85
N THR A 364 -25.64 20.05 29.15
CA THR A 364 -25.12 20.88 30.24
C THR A 364 -23.66 20.62 30.59
N MET A 365 -23.05 19.64 29.95
CA MET A 365 -21.68 19.27 30.21
C MET A 365 -20.69 20.28 29.62
N GLY A 366 -19.91 20.94 30.48
CA GLY A 366 -18.86 21.85 30.02
C GLY A 366 -17.73 21.11 29.30
N THR A 367 -16.96 21.85 28.46
CA THR A 367 -15.91 21.32 27.55
C THR A 367 -14.93 20.34 28.21
N TRP A 368 -14.36 20.70 29.35
CA TRP A 368 -13.36 19.85 30.02
C TRP A 368 -13.93 18.55 30.60
N LYS A 369 -15.17 18.63 31.15
CA LYS A 369 -15.87 17.45 31.67
C LYS A 369 -16.22 16.51 30.51
N LEU A 370 -16.73 17.05 29.41
CA LEU A 370 -17.04 16.29 28.19
C LEU A 370 -15.82 15.64 27.61
N ALA A 371 -14.72 16.41 27.44
CA ALA A 371 -13.46 15.86 26.93
C ALA A 371 -12.91 14.72 27.82
N ARG A 372 -12.97 14.87 29.15
CA ARG A 372 -12.52 13.85 30.09
C ARG A 372 -13.36 12.57 30.01
N VAL A 373 -14.68 12.70 29.88
CA VAL A 373 -15.57 11.53 29.73
C VAL A 373 -15.35 10.84 28.41
N ALA A 374 -15.27 11.59 27.31
CA ALA A 374 -15.02 11.06 25.96
C ALA A 374 -13.64 10.38 25.84
N MET A 375 -12.62 10.86 26.57
CA MET A 375 -11.30 10.23 26.62
C MET A 375 -11.29 8.83 27.25
N ARG A 376 -12.32 8.41 27.97
CA ARG A 376 -12.42 7.01 28.42
C ARG A 376 -12.64 6.11 27.21
N ILE A 377 -13.59 6.47 26.35
CA ILE A 377 -13.83 5.75 25.08
C ILE A 377 -12.58 5.79 24.21
N GLY A 378 -11.91 6.96 24.12
CA GLY A 378 -10.68 7.11 23.36
C GLY A 378 -9.55 6.18 23.83
N ARG A 379 -9.42 5.93 25.14
CA ARG A 379 -8.41 5.02 25.68
C ARG A 379 -8.67 3.56 25.28
N ASP A 380 -9.92 3.13 25.26
CA ASP A 380 -10.28 1.77 24.82
C ASP A 380 -9.98 1.61 23.33
N HIS A 381 -10.25 2.65 22.53
CA HIS A 381 -9.87 2.70 21.12
C HIS A 381 -8.35 2.66 20.91
N ILE A 382 -7.56 3.39 21.71
CA ILE A 382 -6.10 3.35 21.64
C ILE A 382 -5.60 1.91 21.81
N ALA A 383 -6.05 1.21 22.87
CA ALA A 383 -5.63 -0.16 23.16
C ALA A 383 -5.91 -1.09 21.97
N SER A 384 -7.15 -1.07 21.45
CA SER A 384 -7.55 -1.92 20.32
C SER A 384 -6.76 -1.62 19.05
N THR A 385 -6.59 -0.34 18.73
CA THR A 385 -5.98 0.08 17.46
C THR A 385 -4.47 -0.15 17.43
N VAL A 386 -3.80 0.00 18.58
CA VAL A 386 -2.36 -0.32 18.70
C VAL A 386 -2.12 -1.80 18.40
N TYR A 387 -2.95 -2.72 18.92
CA TYR A 387 -2.85 -4.14 18.58
C TYR A 387 -3.11 -4.40 17.09
N THR A 388 -4.12 -3.75 16.52
CA THR A 388 -4.45 -3.92 15.11
C THR A 388 -3.28 -3.50 14.21
N LEU A 389 -2.66 -2.36 14.49
CA LEU A 389 -1.47 -1.91 13.74
C LEU A 389 -0.30 -2.87 13.94
N ALA A 390 0.02 -3.25 15.18
CA ALA A 390 1.13 -4.14 15.47
C ALA A 390 0.99 -5.48 14.75
N PHE A 391 -0.21 -6.10 14.79
CA PHE A 391 -0.43 -7.37 14.10
C PHE A 391 -0.48 -7.24 12.57
N ALA A 392 -1.02 -6.14 12.04
CA ALA A 392 -1.02 -5.90 10.60
C ALA A 392 0.41 -5.81 10.05
N TYR A 393 1.28 -5.05 10.72
CA TYR A 393 2.68 -4.92 10.30
C TYR A 393 3.49 -6.19 10.58
N ALA A 394 3.34 -6.82 11.74
CA ALA A 394 3.99 -8.10 12.02
C ALA A 394 3.58 -9.19 11.02
N GLY A 395 2.30 -9.20 10.61
CA GLY A 395 1.80 -10.13 9.60
C GLY A 395 2.42 -9.91 8.22
N SER A 396 2.58 -8.64 7.78
CA SER A 396 3.23 -8.32 6.51
C SER A 396 4.74 -8.61 6.54
N ALA A 397 5.41 -8.39 7.69
CA ALA A 397 6.83 -8.64 7.89
C ALA A 397 7.15 -10.09 8.33
N LEU A 398 6.18 -10.99 8.38
CA LEU A 398 6.38 -12.36 8.89
C LEU A 398 7.52 -13.12 8.20
N PRO A 399 7.67 -13.11 6.86
CA PRO A 399 8.79 -13.77 6.20
C PRO A 399 10.15 -13.20 6.64
N LEU A 400 10.23 -11.88 6.77
CA LEU A 400 11.43 -11.18 7.23
C LEU A 400 11.81 -11.57 8.67
N ILE A 401 10.81 -11.63 9.56
CA ILE A 401 10.98 -12.07 10.96
C ILE A 401 11.46 -13.53 10.99
N MET A 402 10.92 -14.40 10.12
CA MET A 402 11.36 -15.81 10.04
C MET A 402 12.80 -15.92 9.57
N VAL A 403 13.20 -15.20 8.53
CA VAL A 403 14.60 -15.16 8.06
C VAL A 403 15.52 -14.66 9.17
N ALA A 404 15.12 -13.61 9.85
CA ALA A 404 15.87 -13.07 10.97
C ALA A 404 16.05 -14.07 12.14
N ALA A 405 15.04 -14.90 12.38
CA ALA A 405 15.11 -15.94 13.42
C ALA A 405 16.05 -17.10 13.06
N LEU A 406 16.37 -17.30 11.77
CA LEU A 406 17.32 -18.32 11.31
C LEU A 406 18.79 -17.86 11.44
N ILE A 407 19.02 -16.56 11.62
CA ILE A 407 20.35 -16.00 11.76
C ILE A 407 20.72 -16.04 13.25
N ASP A 408 21.87 -16.61 13.59
CA ASP A 408 22.40 -16.68 14.97
C ASP A 408 22.87 -15.29 15.44
N ARG A 409 21.91 -14.41 15.72
CA ARG A 409 22.12 -13.06 16.25
C ARG A 409 21.26 -12.84 17.48
N SER A 410 21.68 -11.91 18.34
CA SER A 410 20.83 -11.49 19.45
C SER A 410 19.51 -10.88 18.93
N VAL A 411 18.40 -11.12 19.62
CA VAL A 411 17.09 -10.55 19.26
C VAL A 411 17.18 -9.03 19.09
N TRP A 412 17.96 -8.36 19.94
CA TRP A 412 18.14 -6.91 19.87
C TRP A 412 18.89 -6.46 18.60
N ALA A 413 19.95 -7.15 18.22
CA ALA A 413 20.67 -6.87 16.97
C ALA A 413 19.78 -7.14 15.73
N THR A 414 18.88 -8.10 15.81
CA THR A 414 17.93 -8.42 14.76
C THR A 414 16.87 -7.32 14.60
N ILE A 415 16.26 -6.85 15.70
CA ILE A 415 15.26 -5.76 15.68
C ILE A 415 15.87 -4.46 15.14
N LEU A 416 17.16 -4.22 15.36
CA LEU A 416 17.86 -3.04 14.90
C LEU A 416 18.51 -3.21 13.51
N SER A 417 18.31 -4.35 12.84
CA SER A 417 18.80 -4.54 11.46
C SER A 417 17.95 -3.75 10.46
N GLY A 418 18.57 -3.25 9.40
CA GLY A 418 18.01 -2.25 8.45
C GLY A 418 16.51 -2.39 8.14
N GLU A 419 16.10 -3.46 7.47
CA GLU A 419 14.72 -3.65 7.03
C GLU A 419 13.73 -3.82 8.20
N ILE A 420 14.12 -4.57 9.25
CA ILE A 420 13.29 -4.74 10.44
C ILE A 420 13.17 -3.43 11.21
N ALA A 421 14.25 -2.68 11.34
CA ALA A 421 14.24 -1.38 12.00
C ALA A 421 13.32 -0.38 11.30
N GLU A 422 13.31 -0.37 9.95
CA GLU A 422 12.39 0.46 9.17
C GLU A 422 10.93 0.11 9.45
N GLU A 423 10.59 -1.19 9.55
CA GLU A 423 9.23 -1.64 9.83
C GLU A 423 8.80 -1.36 11.28
N VAL A 424 9.71 -1.54 12.23
CA VAL A 424 9.48 -1.19 13.65
C VAL A 424 9.23 0.32 13.79
N VAL A 425 10.08 1.15 13.18
CA VAL A 425 9.91 2.61 13.23
C VAL A 425 8.61 3.03 12.55
N ARG A 426 8.25 2.44 11.41
CA ARG A 426 6.97 2.68 10.73
C ARG A 426 5.78 2.42 11.65
N THR A 427 5.79 1.28 12.37
CA THR A 427 4.75 0.90 13.32
C THR A 427 4.66 1.89 14.49
N LEU A 428 5.81 2.26 15.06
CA LEU A 428 5.88 3.18 16.20
C LEU A 428 5.41 4.59 15.83
N VAL A 429 5.89 5.12 14.70
CA VAL A 429 5.52 6.47 14.21
C VAL A 429 4.02 6.55 13.94
N SER A 430 3.46 5.56 13.23
CA SER A 430 2.03 5.50 12.93
C SER A 430 1.19 5.39 14.22
N SER A 431 1.63 4.56 15.17
CA SER A 431 0.96 4.38 16.46
C SER A 431 0.99 5.64 17.33
N ILE A 432 2.13 6.33 17.42
CA ILE A 432 2.24 7.57 18.19
C ILE A 432 1.37 8.67 17.57
N GLY A 433 1.41 8.82 16.25
CA GLY A 433 0.55 9.76 15.53
C GLY A 433 -0.93 9.55 15.83
N LEU A 434 -1.37 8.30 15.80
CA LEU A 434 -2.73 7.89 16.12
C LEU A 434 -3.09 8.18 17.60
N VAL A 435 -2.23 7.78 18.54
CA VAL A 435 -2.45 7.99 19.99
C VAL A 435 -2.61 9.46 20.31
N LEU A 436 -1.83 10.36 19.66
CA LEU A 436 -1.91 11.79 19.86
C LEU A 436 -3.08 12.46 19.10
N ALA A 437 -3.56 11.86 18.02
CA ALA A 437 -4.75 12.35 17.31
C ALA A 437 -6.03 12.24 18.13
N ILE A 438 -6.17 11.21 18.98
CA ILE A 438 -7.35 10.98 19.79
C ILE A 438 -7.62 12.13 20.78
N PRO A 439 -6.68 12.53 21.67
CA PRO A 439 -6.88 13.66 22.53
C PRO A 439 -7.06 14.98 21.76
N ALA A 440 -6.35 15.18 20.67
CA ALA A 440 -6.51 16.36 19.82
C ALA A 440 -7.94 16.44 19.26
N THR A 441 -8.44 15.37 18.66
CA THR A 441 -9.81 15.25 18.15
C THR A 441 -10.84 15.45 19.25
N THR A 442 -10.62 14.82 20.43
CA THR A 442 -11.52 14.94 21.58
C THR A 442 -11.65 16.39 22.06
N LEU A 443 -10.52 17.08 22.18
CA LEU A 443 -10.51 18.50 22.61
C LEU A 443 -11.18 19.41 21.58
N ILE A 444 -10.87 19.25 20.30
CA ILE A 444 -11.48 20.00 19.20
C ILE A 444 -13.01 19.77 19.18
N ALA A 445 -13.43 18.49 19.26
CA ALA A 445 -14.82 18.10 19.25
C ALA A 445 -15.58 18.66 20.47
N ALA A 446 -15.04 18.51 21.68
CA ALA A 446 -15.64 19.02 22.90
C ALA A 446 -15.78 20.56 22.89
N PHE A 447 -14.77 21.25 22.39
CA PHE A 447 -14.79 22.68 22.26
C PHE A 447 -15.84 23.17 21.25
N LEU A 448 -15.93 22.54 20.10
CA LEU A 448 -16.88 22.90 19.07
C LEU A 448 -18.32 22.55 19.46
N SER A 449 -18.55 21.36 20.07
CA SER A 449 -19.90 20.93 20.47
C SER A 449 -20.49 21.83 21.54
N VAL A 450 -19.74 22.19 22.60
CA VAL A 450 -20.21 23.08 23.67
C VAL A 450 -20.46 24.49 23.12
N ARG A 451 -19.56 25.08 22.34
CA ARG A 451 -19.74 26.39 21.74
C ARG A 451 -20.93 26.50 20.80
N THR A 452 -21.25 25.41 20.12
CA THR A 452 -22.44 25.39 19.25
C THR A 452 -23.72 25.34 20.08
N ALA A 453 -23.71 24.69 21.25
CA ALA A 453 -24.85 24.61 22.15
C ALA A 453 -25.06 25.90 22.99
N ASP A 454 -23.98 26.49 23.56
CA ASP A 454 -24.07 27.75 24.33
C ASP A 454 -24.70 28.89 23.52
N LYS A 455 -24.32 28.95 22.23
CA LYS A 455 -24.92 29.96 21.33
C LYS A 455 -26.37 29.63 20.96
N ALA A 456 -26.82 28.38 21.13
CA ALA A 456 -28.20 27.98 20.97
C ALA A 456 -29.06 28.41 22.17
N GLY A 457 -28.57 28.20 23.39
CA GLY A 457 -29.29 28.55 24.62
C GLY A 457 -29.45 30.06 24.85
N ILE A 458 -28.50 30.89 24.40
CA ILE A 458 -28.59 32.35 24.51
C ILE A 458 -29.66 32.92 23.57
N ALA A 459 -29.96 32.26 22.45
CA ALA A 459 -31.00 32.71 21.52
C ALA A 459 -32.43 32.42 22.02
N ASP A 460 -32.61 31.33 22.75
CA ASP A 460 -33.90 30.93 23.32
C ASP A 460 -34.21 31.75 24.64
N GLY A 461 -33.17 32.21 25.33
CA GLY A 461 -33.34 33.08 26.55
C GLY A 461 -33.69 34.50 26.28
N ALA A 462 -33.61 35.00 25.05
CA ALA A 462 -33.91 36.40 24.69
C ALA A 462 -35.38 36.64 24.28
N GLY A 463 -36.24 35.63 24.39
CA GLY A 463 -37.62 35.67 23.90
C GLY A 463 -38.70 35.35 24.93
N VAL A 464 -38.42 35.40 26.25
CA VAL A 464 -39.49 35.29 27.26
C VAL A 464 -40.05 36.67 27.50
N PRO A 465 -41.29 36.98 27.05
CA PRO A 465 -41.97 38.19 27.49
C PRO A 465 -42.28 38.01 28.98
N THR A 466 -41.77 38.91 29.80
CA THR A 466 -42.26 39.06 31.16
C THR A 466 -43.74 39.47 31.07
N GLU A 467 -44.64 38.49 31.24
CA GLU A 467 -46.05 38.82 31.56
C GLU A 467 -46.10 39.52 32.87
N SER A 468 -46.51 40.77 32.79
CA SER A 468 -46.79 41.66 33.90
C SER A 468 -47.83 41.02 34.80
N SER A 469 -47.50 40.85 36.07
CA SER A 469 -48.36 40.57 37.18
C SER A 469 -49.49 41.64 37.26
N GLY A 470 -50.64 41.27 36.72
CA GLY A 470 -51.89 42.00 36.98
C GLY A 470 -52.52 41.46 38.25
N ALA A 471 -52.37 42.17 39.34
CA ALA A 471 -53.15 41.97 40.57
C ALA A 471 -54.64 42.13 40.31
N ASN A 472 -55.42 41.10 40.58
CA ASN A 472 -56.86 41.27 40.82
C ASN A 472 -57.23 40.57 42.14
N THR A 473 -57.39 41.41 43.17
CA THR A 473 -58.14 41.17 44.37
C THR A 473 -59.62 41.14 44.00
N VAL A 474 -60.43 40.13 44.37
CA VAL A 474 -61.80 40.13 44.71
C VAL A 474 -62.20 38.87 45.48
N ASN A 475 -62.35 39.00 46.75
CA ASN A 475 -63.55 38.97 47.58
C ASN A 475 -64.13 37.60 47.98
N ALA A 476 -64.23 37.52 49.26
CA ALA A 476 -64.86 36.48 50.07
C ALA A 476 -66.35 36.24 49.76
N GLY A 477 -66.78 35.03 49.90
CA GLY A 477 -68.21 34.69 49.89
C GLY A 477 -68.43 33.30 50.47
N SER A 478 -68.82 33.28 51.74
CA SER A 478 -69.31 32.16 52.56
C SER A 478 -70.45 31.36 51.91
N SER A 479 -70.52 30.09 52.18
CA SER A 479 -71.56 29.43 52.95
C SER A 479 -71.81 27.93 52.59
N HIS A 480 -71.80 27.15 53.65
CA HIS A 480 -72.73 26.09 54.07
C HIS A 480 -73.08 24.83 53.28
N ARG A 481 -72.87 23.70 53.98
CA ARG A 481 -73.69 22.46 54.09
C ARG A 481 -73.74 21.56 52.90
N GLY A 482 -73.61 20.33 53.02
CA GLY A 482 -73.92 19.27 53.99
C GLY A 482 -74.27 18.02 53.19
N ALA A 483 -74.04 16.93 53.82
CA ALA A 483 -74.33 15.54 53.54
C ALA A 483 -73.21 14.72 52.95
#